data_5d90cfa482d30ba46f4f8416047de7b5
#
_entry.id   5d90cfa482d30ba46f4f8416047de7b5
#
_cell.length_a   1.000
_cell.length_b   1.000
_cell.length_c   1.000
_cell.angle_alpha   90.00
_cell.angle_beta   90.00
_cell.angle_gamma   90.00
#
_symmetry.space_group_name_H-M   'P 1'
#
loop_
_entity.id
_entity.type
_entity.pdbx_description
1 polymer ?
#
loop_
_entity_poly.entity_id
_entity_poly.type
_entity_poly.pdbx_seq_one_letter_code
_entity_poly.pdbx_strand_id
1 'polypeptide(L)'
;ADNAGTIQTGDNGIGIYSKKLSSGPSTVNHSGTINVGNADATGIFLEDGGNLNFSSGAINVGNDSYGIVVVGNSPFNYTNTSAATVTLGNGSTYFYSNNPTTNITNEVSLNNPSGVGIYGISSPGTIVNNASFTLGDQSVGILNTGTGVATNKGTIVVGNSDTENKNYAIGMATTTGKVINDSTGSITVGSNGIGLFADGASSQAENNGTINIAGDSGM
;
A
#
# COMPACT_ATOMS: atom_id res chain seq x y z
N ALA A 1 -11.01 -8.74 17.27
CA ALA A 1 -11.51 -7.39 17.58
C ALA A 1 -12.52 -6.98 16.52
N ASP A 2 -13.58 -6.31 16.93
CA ASP A 2 -14.59 -5.76 16.03
C ASP A 2 -14.70 -4.25 16.24
N ASN A 3 -14.60 -3.48 15.17
CA ASN A 3 -14.78 -2.03 15.19
C ASN A 3 -15.86 -1.60 14.19
N ALA A 4 -17.02 -1.22 14.68
CA ALA A 4 -18.10 -0.58 13.93
C ALA A 4 -18.29 0.91 14.34
N GLY A 5 -17.55 1.36 15.34
CA GLY A 5 -17.57 2.73 15.86
C GLY A 5 -16.44 3.59 15.31
N THR A 6 -16.10 4.65 16.03
CA THR A 6 -14.99 5.55 15.70
C THR A 6 -13.85 5.38 16.71
N ILE A 7 -12.64 5.19 16.18
CA ILE A 7 -11.40 5.22 16.95
C ILE A 7 -10.62 6.45 16.52
N GLN A 8 -10.11 7.21 17.49
CA GLN A 8 -9.21 8.35 17.27
C GLN A 8 -7.87 8.03 17.92
N THR A 9 -6.79 8.01 17.15
CA THR A 9 -5.44 7.96 17.72
C THR A 9 -4.82 9.33 17.76
N GLY A 10 -3.92 9.54 18.71
CA GLY A 10 -2.96 10.64 18.66
C GLY A 10 -1.74 10.28 17.82
N ASP A 11 -0.76 11.19 17.78
CA ASP A 11 0.55 10.94 17.17
C ASP A 11 1.24 9.76 17.86
N ASN A 12 1.95 8.94 17.08
CA ASN A 12 2.58 7.69 17.52
C ASN A 12 1.59 6.65 18.12
N GLY A 13 0.29 6.86 17.99
CA GLY A 13 -0.74 5.98 18.56
C GLY A 13 -1.10 4.81 17.64
N ILE A 14 -1.63 3.74 18.22
CA ILE A 14 -2.18 2.58 17.48
C ILE A 14 -3.68 2.50 17.74
N GLY A 15 -4.47 2.47 16.66
CA GLY A 15 -5.93 2.36 16.76
C GLY A 15 -6.36 0.96 17.20
N ILE A 16 -5.99 -0.05 16.45
CA ILE A 16 -6.23 -1.47 16.76
C ILE A 16 -4.91 -2.21 16.74
N TYR A 17 -4.57 -2.86 17.85
CA TYR A 17 -3.46 -3.80 17.92
C TYR A 17 -4.00 -5.22 18.08
N SER A 18 -3.55 -6.12 17.23
CA SER A 18 -3.91 -7.53 17.31
C SER A 18 -2.68 -8.41 17.14
N LYS A 19 -2.47 -9.29 18.11
CA LYS A 19 -1.39 -10.30 18.07
C LYS A 19 -1.98 -11.68 17.98
N LYS A 20 -1.47 -12.50 17.05
CA LYS A 20 -1.80 -13.92 17.00
C LYS A 20 -1.08 -14.64 18.13
N LEU A 21 -1.85 -15.34 18.95
CA LEU A 21 -1.34 -16.25 19.96
C LEU A 21 -1.36 -17.69 19.43
N SER A 22 -0.63 -18.60 20.08
CA SER A 22 -0.50 -20.01 19.68
C SER A 22 -1.82 -20.79 19.58
N SER A 23 -2.91 -20.29 20.17
CA SER A 23 -4.21 -20.96 20.27
C SER A 23 -5.19 -20.71 19.12
N GLY A 24 -4.79 -20.05 18.03
CA GLY A 24 -5.64 -19.82 16.86
C GLY A 24 -5.42 -18.48 16.15
N PRO A 25 -6.06 -18.24 15.01
CA PRO A 25 -5.96 -16.97 14.30
C PRO A 25 -6.67 -15.87 15.09
N SER A 26 -6.00 -14.72 15.24
CA SER A 26 -6.66 -13.49 15.63
C SER A 26 -7.45 -12.95 14.44
N THR A 27 -8.61 -12.36 14.66
CA THR A 27 -9.41 -11.73 13.61
C THR A 27 -9.74 -10.30 14.01
N VAL A 28 -9.51 -9.37 13.09
CA VAL A 28 -9.96 -7.98 13.16
C VAL A 28 -11.03 -7.77 12.10
N ASN A 29 -12.22 -7.34 12.51
CA ASN A 29 -13.31 -6.92 11.63
C ASN A 29 -13.44 -5.40 11.75
N HIS A 30 -13.24 -4.68 10.66
CA HIS A 30 -13.34 -3.23 10.62
C HIS A 30 -14.39 -2.78 9.62
N SER A 31 -15.39 -2.07 10.11
CA SER A 31 -16.47 -1.47 9.31
C SER A 31 -16.83 -0.05 9.76
N GLY A 32 -16.17 0.45 10.81
CA GLY A 32 -16.35 1.79 11.36
C GLY A 32 -15.38 2.81 10.79
N THR A 33 -14.89 3.72 11.62
CA THR A 33 -13.90 4.72 11.24
C THR A 33 -12.70 4.67 12.17
N ILE A 34 -11.49 4.75 11.60
CA ILE A 34 -10.26 4.98 12.36
C ILE A 34 -9.64 6.27 11.84
N ASN A 35 -9.52 7.28 12.71
CA ASN A 35 -8.77 8.49 12.43
C ASN A 35 -7.38 8.34 13.07
N VAL A 36 -6.37 8.23 12.21
CA VAL A 36 -4.99 8.01 12.60
C VAL A 36 -4.29 9.37 12.75
N GLY A 37 -3.56 9.57 13.84
CA GLY A 37 -2.73 10.75 14.06
C GLY A 37 -1.55 10.83 13.10
N ASN A 38 -0.63 11.75 13.36
CA ASN A 38 0.59 11.91 12.57
C ASN A 38 1.77 11.19 13.24
N ALA A 39 2.96 11.29 12.60
CA ALA A 39 4.24 10.89 13.19
C ALA A 39 4.24 9.41 13.69
N ASP A 40 4.35 8.47 12.79
CA ASP A 40 4.42 7.03 13.05
C ASP A 40 3.16 6.42 13.70
N ALA A 41 2.02 7.11 13.67
CA ALA A 41 0.76 6.54 14.12
C ALA A 41 0.28 5.41 13.17
N THR A 42 -0.44 4.45 13.71
CA THR A 42 -0.92 3.28 12.95
C THR A 42 -2.42 3.06 13.20
N GLY A 43 -3.17 2.86 12.11
CA GLY A 43 -4.59 2.53 12.22
C GLY A 43 -4.81 1.12 12.77
N ILE A 44 -4.32 0.11 12.07
CA ILE A 44 -4.43 -1.30 12.45
C ILE A 44 -3.04 -1.94 12.41
N PHE A 45 -2.60 -2.49 13.54
CA PHE A 45 -1.33 -3.19 13.68
C PHE A 45 -1.57 -4.67 13.98
N LEU A 46 -1.07 -5.55 13.11
CA LEU A 46 -1.20 -7.00 13.28
C LEU A 46 0.19 -7.63 13.44
N GLU A 47 0.37 -8.36 14.53
CA GLU A 47 1.61 -9.07 14.86
C GLU A 47 1.39 -10.58 14.76
N ASP A 48 2.33 -11.26 14.10
CA ASP A 48 2.33 -12.72 13.90
C ASP A 48 1.13 -13.28 13.12
N GLY A 49 0.64 -12.54 12.11
CA GLY A 49 -0.39 -13.01 11.20
C GLY A 49 -1.82 -12.81 11.73
N GLY A 50 -2.76 -13.60 11.22
CA GLY A 50 -4.17 -13.50 11.55
C GLY A 50 -5.03 -13.11 10.35
N ASN A 51 -6.25 -12.64 10.61
CA ASN A 51 -7.19 -12.22 9.57
C ASN A 51 -7.59 -10.76 9.80
N LEU A 52 -7.62 -9.99 8.72
CA LEU A 52 -8.21 -8.65 8.69
C LEU A 52 -9.34 -8.64 7.67
N ASN A 53 -10.55 -8.29 8.11
CA ASN A 53 -11.71 -8.04 7.27
C ASN A 53 -12.01 -6.54 7.29
N PHE A 54 -11.75 -5.86 6.19
CA PHE A 54 -12.05 -4.44 5.98
C PHE A 54 -13.08 -4.32 4.86
N SER A 55 -14.33 -4.63 5.20
CA SER A 55 -15.43 -4.75 4.23
C SER A 55 -16.13 -3.42 3.93
N SER A 56 -16.02 -2.45 4.82
CA SER A 56 -16.60 -1.11 4.70
C SER A 56 -15.96 -0.18 5.72
N GLY A 57 -16.45 1.06 5.81
CA GLY A 57 -15.92 2.04 6.75
C GLY A 57 -14.68 2.77 6.22
N ALA A 58 -13.95 3.43 7.11
CA ALA A 58 -12.86 4.33 6.73
C ALA A 58 -11.62 4.18 7.62
N ILE A 59 -10.45 4.34 7.01
CA ILE A 59 -9.19 4.61 7.70
C ILE A 59 -8.64 5.93 7.16
N ASN A 60 -8.61 6.96 8.00
CA ASN A 60 -8.09 8.29 7.66
C ASN A 60 -6.71 8.42 8.28
N VAL A 61 -5.66 8.40 7.47
CA VAL A 61 -4.27 8.38 7.91
C VAL A 61 -3.70 9.79 7.87
N GLY A 62 -3.11 10.22 8.98
CA GLY A 62 -2.38 11.48 9.07
C GLY A 62 -1.04 11.45 8.33
N ASN A 63 -0.25 12.52 8.45
CA ASN A 63 1.07 12.59 7.82
C ASN A 63 2.06 11.63 8.48
N ASP A 64 2.99 11.09 7.68
CA ASP A 64 4.09 10.22 8.14
C ASP A 64 3.60 9.05 9.01
N SER A 65 2.51 8.41 8.60
CA SER A 65 1.78 7.41 9.39
C SER A 65 1.29 6.24 8.53
N TYR A 66 0.72 5.22 9.17
CA TYR A 66 0.36 3.97 8.52
C TYR A 66 -1.13 3.66 8.67
N GLY A 67 -1.76 3.22 7.59
CA GLY A 67 -3.14 2.68 7.65
C GLY A 67 -3.15 1.31 8.29
N ILE A 68 -2.46 0.35 7.68
CA ILE A 68 -2.37 -1.05 8.12
C ILE A 68 -0.91 -1.47 8.15
N VAL A 69 -0.49 -2.07 9.26
CA VAL A 69 0.84 -2.65 9.46
C VAL A 69 0.73 -4.12 9.81
N VAL A 70 1.45 -4.98 9.10
CA VAL A 70 1.52 -6.43 9.35
C VAL A 70 2.95 -6.85 9.54
N VAL A 71 3.27 -7.42 10.71
CA VAL A 71 4.63 -7.87 11.02
C VAL A 71 4.66 -9.34 11.44
N GLY A 72 5.83 -9.94 11.39
CA GLY A 72 6.06 -11.34 11.78
C GLY A 72 6.17 -12.28 10.59
N ASN A 73 6.04 -13.60 10.82
CA ASN A 73 6.24 -14.62 9.79
C ASN A 73 5.06 -15.62 9.66
N SER A 74 4.00 -15.43 10.40
CA SER A 74 2.83 -16.31 10.34
C SER A 74 1.86 -15.90 9.23
N PRO A 75 1.09 -16.84 8.68
CA PRO A 75 0.13 -16.53 7.61
C PRO A 75 -0.83 -15.41 7.99
N PHE A 76 -1.02 -14.48 7.06
CA PHE A 76 -1.93 -13.36 7.17
C PHE A 76 -2.92 -13.38 6.01
N ASN A 77 -4.21 -13.18 6.32
CA ASN A 77 -5.28 -13.08 5.33
C ASN A 77 -5.92 -11.69 5.40
N TYR A 78 -6.03 -11.06 4.25
CA TYR A 78 -6.65 -9.75 4.10
C TYR A 78 -7.85 -9.83 3.18
N THR A 79 -9.04 -9.60 3.73
CA THR A 79 -10.29 -9.46 2.97
C THR A 79 -10.70 -7.98 2.99
N ASN A 80 -10.88 -7.39 1.83
CA ASN A 80 -11.29 -6.01 1.66
C ASN A 80 -12.22 -5.87 0.46
N THR A 81 -12.92 -4.75 0.37
CA THR A 81 -13.87 -4.45 -0.71
C THR A 81 -13.75 -3.01 -1.17
N SER A 82 -14.29 -2.71 -2.33
CA SER A 82 -14.36 -1.34 -2.86
C SER A 82 -15.28 -0.39 -2.05
N ALA A 83 -16.05 -0.92 -1.08
CA ALA A 83 -16.84 -0.10 -0.16
C ALA A 83 -16.02 0.45 1.02
N ALA A 84 -14.83 -0.11 1.28
CA ALA A 84 -13.88 0.42 2.24
C ALA A 84 -13.16 1.65 1.66
N THR A 85 -12.90 2.64 2.49
CA THR A 85 -12.25 3.90 2.08
C THR A 85 -10.98 4.15 2.88
N VAL A 86 -9.96 4.70 2.20
CA VAL A 86 -8.71 5.11 2.84
C VAL A 86 -8.32 6.48 2.32
N THR A 87 -8.05 7.41 3.24
CA THR A 87 -7.41 8.68 2.94
C THR A 87 -6.01 8.71 3.54
N LEU A 88 -5.07 9.32 2.85
CA LEU A 88 -3.65 9.29 3.23
C LEU A 88 -3.11 10.72 3.30
N GLY A 89 -2.39 11.04 4.37
CA GLY A 89 -1.58 12.25 4.49
C GLY A 89 -0.26 12.14 3.73
N ASN A 90 0.55 13.20 3.74
CA ASN A 90 1.89 13.18 3.15
C ASN A 90 2.80 12.18 3.88
N GLY A 91 3.73 11.56 3.17
CA GLY A 91 4.68 10.61 3.75
C GLY A 91 4.05 9.31 4.28
N SER A 92 2.74 9.14 4.14
CA SER A 92 2.04 8.00 4.75
C SER A 92 1.98 6.77 3.86
N THR A 93 1.71 5.64 4.48
CA THR A 93 1.59 4.34 3.80
C THR A 93 0.22 3.73 4.09
N TYR A 94 -0.49 3.28 3.03
CA TYR A 94 -1.76 2.58 3.21
C TYR A 94 -1.55 1.21 3.85
N PHE A 95 -0.76 0.36 3.22
CA PHE A 95 -0.51 -0.99 3.69
C PHE A 95 0.99 -1.28 3.70
N TYR A 96 1.52 -1.55 4.87
CA TYR A 96 2.91 -1.96 5.07
C TYR A 96 2.99 -3.37 5.64
N SER A 97 3.86 -4.20 5.09
CA SER A 97 4.19 -5.49 5.67
C SER A 97 5.68 -5.77 5.59
N ASN A 98 6.23 -6.39 6.63
CA ASN A 98 7.53 -7.07 6.56
C ASN A 98 7.36 -8.61 6.60
N ASN A 99 6.13 -9.10 6.56
CA ASN A 99 5.82 -10.53 6.62
C ASN A 99 5.87 -11.15 5.22
N PRO A 100 6.82 -12.07 4.93
CA PRO A 100 6.99 -12.65 3.59
C PRO A 100 5.83 -13.58 3.17
N THR A 101 5.00 -14.02 4.11
CA THR A 101 3.83 -14.85 3.82
C THR A 101 2.55 -14.04 3.56
N THR A 102 2.66 -12.70 3.54
CA THR A 102 1.52 -11.82 3.26
C THR A 102 1.04 -12.00 1.82
N ASN A 103 -0.25 -12.29 1.66
CA ASN A 103 -0.93 -12.31 0.37
C ASN A 103 -2.04 -11.26 0.38
N ILE A 104 -1.96 -10.31 -0.54
CA ILE A 104 -2.90 -9.19 -0.64
C ILE A 104 -3.61 -9.25 -1.98
N THR A 105 -4.95 -9.26 -1.96
CA THR A 105 -5.78 -8.84 -3.08
C THR A 105 -6.46 -7.54 -2.68
N ASN A 106 -6.09 -6.44 -3.32
CA ASN A 106 -6.57 -5.12 -2.95
C ASN A 106 -7.70 -4.64 -3.86
N GLU A 107 -8.83 -4.30 -3.25
CA GLU A 107 -10.01 -3.69 -3.89
C GLU A 107 -10.22 -2.24 -3.42
N VAL A 108 -9.39 -1.73 -2.50
CA VAL A 108 -9.53 -0.39 -1.92
C VAL A 108 -8.83 0.63 -2.79
N SER A 109 -9.59 1.61 -3.27
CA SER A 109 -9.03 2.73 -4.04
C SER A 109 -8.41 3.79 -3.13
N LEU A 110 -7.31 4.38 -3.58
CA LEU A 110 -6.62 5.49 -2.93
C LEU A 110 -6.72 6.74 -3.81
N ASN A 111 -7.09 7.87 -3.21
CA ASN A 111 -7.23 9.12 -3.95
C ASN A 111 -6.65 10.29 -3.13
N ASN A 112 -5.38 10.61 -3.36
CA ASN A 112 -4.74 11.83 -2.88
C ASN A 112 -3.75 12.38 -3.94
N PRO A 113 -4.26 13.03 -5.00
CA PRO A 113 -3.41 13.56 -6.07
C PRO A 113 -2.54 14.75 -5.64
N SER A 114 -2.83 15.37 -4.50
CA SER A 114 -2.06 16.49 -3.94
C SER A 114 -1.09 16.05 -2.84
N GLY A 115 -1.10 14.77 -2.47
CA GLY A 115 -0.19 14.25 -1.45
C GLY A 115 1.22 14.07 -1.99
N VAL A 116 2.19 14.01 -1.11
CA VAL A 116 3.62 13.88 -1.44
C VAL A 116 4.21 12.71 -0.68
N GLY A 117 5.00 11.88 -1.37
CA GLY A 117 5.76 10.81 -0.73
C GLY A 117 4.89 9.66 -0.19
N ILE A 118 3.73 9.41 -0.78
CA ILE A 118 2.80 8.38 -0.33
C ILE A 118 3.20 7.01 -0.88
N TYR A 119 3.08 5.98 -0.05
CA TYR A 119 3.16 4.58 -0.46
C TYR A 119 1.77 3.93 -0.45
N GLY A 120 1.34 3.39 -1.59
CA GLY A 120 0.10 2.60 -1.65
C GLY A 120 0.28 1.30 -0.87
N ILE A 121 0.99 0.32 -1.44
CA ILE A 121 1.27 -0.98 -0.80
C ILE A 121 2.77 -1.23 -0.79
N SER A 122 3.32 -1.57 0.38
CA SER A 122 4.70 -2.02 0.57
C SER A 122 4.71 -3.38 1.26
N SER A 123 5.13 -4.44 0.57
CA SER A 123 5.09 -5.80 1.12
C SER A 123 6.08 -6.74 0.43
N PRO A 124 6.69 -7.69 1.16
CA PRO A 124 7.57 -8.70 0.59
C PRO A 124 6.82 -9.89 -0.04
N GLY A 125 5.52 -10.02 0.22
CA GLY A 125 4.70 -11.14 -0.21
C GLY A 125 4.07 -10.97 -1.59
N THR A 126 2.99 -11.70 -1.84
CA THR A 126 2.23 -11.59 -3.10
C THR A 126 1.21 -10.45 -3.01
N ILE A 127 1.19 -9.58 -4.03
CA ILE A 127 0.29 -8.44 -4.13
C ILE A 127 -0.48 -8.54 -5.45
N VAL A 128 -1.81 -8.44 -5.38
CA VAL A 128 -2.67 -8.21 -6.55
C VAL A 128 -3.47 -6.94 -6.29
N ASN A 129 -3.31 -5.93 -7.13
CA ASN A 129 -4.08 -4.69 -7.05
C ASN A 129 -5.12 -4.64 -8.16
N ASN A 130 -6.40 -4.69 -7.79
CA ASN A 130 -7.54 -4.52 -8.68
C ASN A 130 -8.11 -3.09 -8.65
N ALA A 131 -7.69 -2.28 -7.67
CA ALA A 131 -8.23 -0.96 -7.39
C ALA A 131 -7.47 0.16 -8.12
N SER A 132 -7.99 1.39 -7.99
CA SER A 132 -7.37 2.59 -8.53
C SER A 132 -6.60 3.35 -7.45
N PHE A 133 -5.32 3.63 -7.70
CA PHE A 133 -4.49 4.51 -6.90
C PHE A 133 -4.24 5.80 -7.68
N THR A 134 -4.61 6.95 -7.10
CA THR A 134 -4.25 8.28 -7.59
C THR A 134 -3.50 8.98 -6.47
N LEU A 135 -2.19 9.03 -6.60
CA LEU A 135 -1.26 9.57 -5.62
C LEU A 135 -0.49 10.73 -6.23
N GLY A 136 -0.07 11.67 -5.42
CA GLY A 136 0.64 12.85 -5.89
C GLY A 136 2.14 12.63 -6.08
N ASP A 137 2.91 13.71 -5.95
CA ASP A 137 4.33 13.74 -6.27
C ASP A 137 5.17 12.84 -5.37
N GLN A 138 6.29 12.31 -5.90
CA GLN A 138 7.26 11.50 -5.14
C GLN A 138 6.67 10.24 -4.50
N SER A 139 5.51 9.79 -4.99
CA SER A 139 4.77 8.66 -4.41
C SER A 139 5.11 7.35 -5.12
N VAL A 140 4.89 6.24 -4.43
CA VAL A 140 5.08 4.88 -4.94
C VAL A 140 3.75 4.13 -4.87
N GLY A 141 3.24 3.67 -6.00
CA GLY A 141 2.00 2.91 -6.02
C GLY A 141 2.15 1.57 -5.30
N ILE A 142 3.07 0.73 -5.76
CA ILE A 142 3.35 -0.59 -5.16
C ILE A 142 4.86 -0.79 -5.04
N LEU A 143 5.32 -1.17 -3.85
CA LEU A 143 6.69 -1.57 -3.58
C LEU A 143 6.72 -3.05 -3.11
N ASN A 144 7.26 -3.94 -3.95
CA ASN A 144 7.57 -5.30 -3.53
C ASN A 144 8.97 -5.36 -2.93
N THR A 145 9.06 -5.59 -1.63
CA THR A 145 10.31 -5.61 -0.86
C THR A 145 10.92 -7.00 -0.71
N GLY A 146 10.29 -8.05 -1.24
CA GLY A 146 10.74 -9.43 -1.10
C GLY A 146 10.65 -10.23 -2.40
N THR A 147 10.71 -11.56 -2.28
CA THR A 147 10.72 -12.49 -3.42
C THR A 147 9.32 -12.75 -4.03
N GLY A 148 8.28 -12.16 -3.46
CA GLY A 148 6.91 -12.28 -3.97
C GLY A 148 6.72 -11.66 -5.35
N VAL A 149 5.48 -11.77 -5.85
CA VAL A 149 5.05 -11.18 -7.12
C VAL A 149 4.00 -10.12 -6.83
N ALA A 150 4.23 -8.91 -7.31
CA ALA A 150 3.23 -7.85 -7.28
C ALA A 150 2.63 -7.65 -8.67
N THR A 151 1.32 -7.75 -8.79
CA THR A 151 0.57 -7.61 -10.05
C THR A 151 -0.42 -6.47 -9.95
N ASN A 152 -0.35 -5.53 -10.88
CA ASN A 152 -1.35 -4.49 -11.06
C ASN A 152 -2.33 -4.87 -12.17
N LYS A 153 -3.60 -4.94 -11.84
CA LYS A 153 -4.73 -5.12 -12.76
C LYS A 153 -5.64 -3.90 -12.83
N GLY A 154 -5.46 -2.98 -11.88
CA GLY A 154 -6.19 -1.73 -11.79
C GLY A 154 -5.43 -0.55 -12.43
N THR A 155 -5.70 0.63 -11.92
CA THR A 155 -5.05 1.87 -12.39
C THR A 155 -4.15 2.43 -11.31
N ILE A 156 -2.91 2.77 -11.66
CA ILE A 156 -1.99 3.48 -10.79
C ILE A 156 -1.61 4.81 -11.45
N VAL A 157 -1.88 5.90 -10.79
CA VAL A 157 -1.44 7.24 -11.18
C VAL A 157 -0.57 7.79 -10.06
N VAL A 158 0.64 8.20 -10.38
CA VAL A 158 1.55 8.91 -9.46
C VAL A 158 2.04 10.20 -10.09
N GLY A 159 2.33 11.19 -9.26
CA GLY A 159 2.72 12.53 -9.72
C GLY A 159 4.15 12.60 -10.25
N ASN A 160 4.80 13.72 -10.02
CA ASN A 160 6.16 14.01 -10.53
C ASN A 160 7.23 13.52 -9.56
N SER A 161 8.42 13.26 -10.10
CA SER A 161 9.62 13.03 -9.30
C SER A 161 10.29 14.35 -8.94
N ASP A 162 10.97 14.37 -7.79
CA ASP A 162 11.94 15.38 -7.42
C ASP A 162 13.35 14.82 -7.66
N THR A 163 13.91 15.13 -8.82
CA THR A 163 15.23 14.62 -9.24
C THR A 163 16.39 15.27 -8.49
N GLU A 164 16.20 16.47 -7.95
CA GLU A 164 17.23 17.18 -7.19
C GLU A 164 17.50 16.46 -5.87
N ASN A 165 16.42 16.05 -5.18
CA ASN A 165 16.50 15.30 -3.91
C ASN A 165 16.43 13.78 -4.09
N LYS A 166 16.39 13.29 -5.34
CA LYS A 166 16.30 11.86 -5.70
C LYS A 166 15.06 11.14 -5.13
N ASN A 167 13.97 11.88 -4.97
CA ASN A 167 12.68 11.33 -4.56
C ASN A 167 11.84 11.04 -5.81
N TYR A 168 11.78 9.79 -6.20
CA TYR A 168 11.14 9.39 -7.44
C TYR A 168 9.67 9.02 -7.24
N ALA A 169 8.82 9.47 -8.19
CA ALA A 169 7.47 8.94 -8.36
C ALA A 169 7.56 7.64 -9.16
N ILE A 170 7.03 6.56 -8.62
CA ILE A 170 7.16 5.21 -9.19
C ILE A 170 5.81 4.50 -9.20
N GLY A 171 5.40 4.01 -10.36
CA GLY A 171 4.19 3.19 -10.46
C GLY A 171 4.31 1.91 -9.64
N MET A 172 5.27 1.05 -9.99
CA MET A 172 5.60 -0.17 -9.24
C MET A 172 7.11 -0.38 -9.17
N ALA A 173 7.57 -0.83 -8.01
CA ALA A 173 8.98 -1.13 -7.75
C ALA A 173 9.18 -2.50 -7.11
N THR A 174 10.34 -3.12 -7.36
CA THR A 174 10.81 -4.31 -6.64
C THR A 174 12.31 -4.26 -6.40
N THR A 175 12.74 -4.81 -5.25
CA THR A 175 14.14 -4.92 -4.87
C THR A 175 14.70 -6.35 -4.97
N THR A 176 13.84 -7.37 -5.02
CA THR A 176 14.27 -8.78 -5.06
C THR A 176 13.32 -9.72 -5.80
N GLY A 177 12.06 -9.31 -6.00
CA GLY A 177 11.02 -10.15 -6.58
C GLY A 177 10.61 -9.73 -7.98
N LYS A 178 9.32 -9.76 -8.23
CA LYS A 178 8.77 -9.41 -9.54
C LYS A 178 7.62 -8.40 -9.41
N VAL A 179 7.59 -7.43 -10.34
CA VAL A 179 6.44 -6.56 -10.57
C VAL A 179 5.88 -6.77 -11.98
N ILE A 180 4.57 -6.84 -12.09
CA ILE A 180 3.84 -7.09 -13.35
C ILE A 180 2.73 -6.05 -13.48
N ASN A 181 2.77 -5.24 -14.53
CA ASN A 181 1.58 -4.53 -14.97
C ASN A 181 0.82 -5.44 -15.92
N ASP A 182 -0.30 -6.02 -15.45
CA ASP A 182 -1.10 -7.01 -16.20
C ASP A 182 -1.74 -6.37 -17.45
N SER A 183 -2.27 -7.20 -18.34
CA SER A 183 -2.92 -6.75 -19.58
C SER A 183 -4.10 -5.79 -19.37
N THR A 184 -4.74 -5.83 -18.21
CA THR A 184 -5.79 -4.91 -17.81
C THR A 184 -5.27 -3.70 -17.03
N GLY A 185 -4.01 -3.75 -16.58
CA GLY A 185 -3.40 -2.74 -15.73
C GLY A 185 -2.99 -1.49 -16.50
N SER A 186 -3.15 -0.33 -15.87
CA SER A 186 -2.70 0.96 -16.38
C SER A 186 -1.84 1.66 -15.34
N ILE A 187 -0.69 2.18 -15.76
CA ILE A 187 0.19 3.00 -14.93
C ILE A 187 0.42 4.33 -15.64
N THR A 188 0.19 5.42 -14.95
CA THR A 188 0.53 6.77 -15.41
C THR A 188 1.46 7.42 -14.39
N VAL A 189 2.57 7.95 -14.85
CA VAL A 189 3.54 8.67 -14.01
C VAL A 189 3.78 10.08 -14.55
N GLY A 190 4.00 11.02 -13.67
CA GLY A 190 4.30 12.41 -14.03
C GLY A 190 5.71 12.60 -14.54
N SER A 191 6.17 13.85 -14.61
CA SER A 191 7.50 14.23 -15.10
C SER A 191 8.62 13.54 -14.30
N ASN A 192 9.64 13.05 -15.01
CA ASN A 192 10.78 12.30 -14.45
C ASN A 192 10.38 11.07 -13.63
N GLY A 193 9.13 10.60 -13.74
CA GLY A 193 8.65 9.43 -13.03
C GLY A 193 9.06 8.12 -13.70
N ILE A 194 8.92 7.03 -12.97
CA ILE A 194 9.29 5.67 -13.39
C ILE A 194 8.04 4.79 -13.38
N GLY A 195 7.70 4.21 -14.53
CA GLY A 195 6.55 3.28 -14.62
C GLY A 195 6.79 2.01 -13.82
N LEU A 196 7.83 1.26 -14.17
CA LEU A 196 8.27 0.03 -13.49
C LEU A 196 9.75 0.13 -13.14
N PHE A 197 10.08 -0.23 -11.92
CA PHE A 197 11.46 -0.24 -11.42
C PHE A 197 11.82 -1.60 -10.85
N ALA A 198 12.96 -2.16 -11.26
CA ALA A 198 13.50 -3.40 -10.70
C ALA A 198 14.97 -3.18 -10.37
N ASP A 199 15.33 -3.36 -9.09
CA ASP A 199 16.70 -3.25 -8.59
C ASP A 199 17.10 -4.55 -7.91
N GLY A 200 18.30 -5.03 -8.25
CA GLY A 200 18.83 -6.29 -7.72
C GLY A 200 18.90 -7.42 -8.76
N ALA A 201 19.83 -8.35 -8.52
CA ALA A 201 20.21 -9.40 -9.49
C ALA A 201 19.08 -10.38 -9.84
N SER A 202 18.07 -10.52 -8.98
CA SER A 202 16.92 -11.42 -9.19
C SER A 202 15.62 -10.68 -9.45
N SER A 203 15.65 -9.35 -9.49
CA SER A 203 14.46 -8.54 -9.70
C SER A 203 13.99 -8.56 -11.15
N GLN A 204 12.69 -8.55 -11.35
CA GLN A 204 12.06 -8.55 -12.66
C GLN A 204 10.92 -7.52 -12.75
N ALA A 205 10.84 -6.83 -13.87
CA ALA A 205 9.73 -5.96 -14.23
C ALA A 205 9.14 -6.40 -15.57
N GLU A 206 7.80 -6.55 -15.62
CA GLU A 206 7.08 -7.00 -16.81
C GLU A 206 5.90 -6.08 -17.07
N ASN A 207 5.78 -5.59 -18.31
CA ASN A 207 4.62 -4.80 -18.73
C ASN A 207 3.84 -5.53 -19.82
N ASN A 208 2.62 -5.91 -19.49
CA ASN A 208 1.63 -6.50 -20.42
C ASN A 208 0.45 -5.54 -20.67
N GLY A 209 0.36 -4.44 -19.88
CA GLY A 209 -0.68 -3.44 -19.93
C GLY A 209 -0.21 -2.12 -20.53
N THR A 210 -0.73 -1.02 -20.03
CA THR A 210 -0.41 0.33 -20.49
C THR A 210 0.48 1.05 -19.48
N ILE A 211 1.55 1.69 -19.97
CA ILE A 211 2.33 2.65 -19.19
C ILE A 211 2.38 3.97 -19.96
N ASN A 212 1.95 5.05 -19.31
CA ASN A 212 2.01 6.41 -19.81
C ASN A 212 2.95 7.24 -18.94
N ILE A 213 3.84 7.97 -19.59
CA ILE A 213 4.68 8.97 -18.93
C ILE A 213 4.14 10.33 -19.33
N ALA A 214 3.51 11.03 -18.39
CA ALA A 214 2.80 12.28 -18.61
C ALA A 214 3.71 13.49 -18.34
N GLY A 215 4.77 13.64 -19.11
CA GLY A 215 5.70 14.76 -18.95
C GLY A 215 7.02 14.53 -19.66
N ASP A 216 7.87 15.56 -19.62
CA ASP A 216 9.20 15.49 -20.20
C ASP A 216 10.12 14.61 -19.35
N SER A 217 11.05 13.90 -19.99
CA SER A 217 12.14 13.14 -19.37
C SER A 217 11.72 11.98 -18.44
N GLY A 218 10.59 11.33 -18.68
CA GLY A 218 10.24 10.09 -18.00
C GLY A 218 11.13 8.89 -18.42
N MET A 219 11.25 7.88 -17.55
CA MET A 219 11.97 6.63 -17.77
C MET A 219 11.03 5.41 -17.69
#